data_2ac83ad22c5ef4bb35a8af97e8eccb5b
#
_entry.id   2ac83ad22c5ef4bb35a8af97e8eccb5b
#
_cell.length_a   1.000
_cell.length_b   1.000
_cell.length_c   1.000
_cell.angle_alpha   90.00
_cell.angle_beta   90.00
_cell.angle_gamma   90.00
#
_symmetry.space_group_name_H-M   'P 1'
#
loop_
_entity.id
_entity.type
_entity.pdbx_description
1 polymer ?
#
loop_
_entity_poly.entity_id
_entity_poly.type
_entity_poly.pdbx_seq_one_letter_code
_entity_poly.pdbx_strand_id
1 'polypeptide(L)'
;MPRRVFVTVGTTSFDALIAATTTPEFANALEKLGFDELRLQVGRGAAPAVNDRVSWFRFAPTITEEMRAADVVISHAGAGSILEALELGKRLVVCVNEKLMDNHQAELAAALEARGHVVVSTVDDVAVALQRVVATRPAPYERGDAAPFRALVDNEIQTRRQCLIC
;
A
#
# COMPACT_ATOMS: atom_id res chain seq x y z
N MET A 1 -20.64 -10.94 -1.39
CA MET A 1 -20.16 -9.66 -0.83
C MET A 1 -19.48 -8.89 -1.93
N PRO A 2 -19.62 -7.57 -2.00
CA PRO A 2 -18.94 -6.77 -3.00
C PRO A 2 -17.42 -6.92 -2.85
N ARG A 3 -16.71 -7.01 -3.97
CA ARG A 3 -15.25 -7.08 -3.99
C ARG A 3 -14.68 -5.67 -3.90
N ARG A 4 -13.72 -5.48 -3.01
CA ARG A 4 -13.21 -4.15 -2.65
C ARG A 4 -11.71 -4.04 -2.83
N VAL A 5 -11.28 -2.92 -3.40
CA VAL A 5 -9.89 -2.43 -3.33
C VAL A 5 -9.82 -1.32 -2.30
N PHE A 6 -8.86 -1.39 -1.38
CA PHE A 6 -8.56 -0.35 -0.42
C PHE A 6 -7.21 0.29 -0.72
N VAL A 7 -7.18 1.61 -0.85
CA VAL A 7 -5.96 2.40 -1.07
C VAL A 7 -5.68 3.22 0.18
N THR A 8 -4.46 3.14 0.70
CA THR A 8 -4.05 3.92 1.88
C THR A 8 -2.75 4.68 1.64
N VAL A 9 -2.74 5.94 2.04
CA VAL A 9 -1.54 6.78 2.13
C VAL A 9 -1.12 7.03 3.58
N GLY A 10 -1.74 6.31 4.53
CA GLY A 10 -1.50 6.49 5.95
C GLY A 10 -1.92 7.88 6.44
N THR A 11 -1.09 8.47 7.31
CA THR A 11 -1.31 9.82 7.85
C THR A 11 -0.62 10.92 7.04
N THR A 12 0.07 10.55 5.96
CA THR A 12 0.77 11.48 5.06
C THR A 12 -0.13 11.96 3.91
N SER A 13 0.45 12.46 2.85
CA SER A 13 -0.21 12.75 1.59
C SER A 13 0.53 12.05 0.44
N PHE A 14 -0.21 11.50 -0.49
CA PHE A 14 0.32 10.95 -1.73
C PHE A 14 -0.71 11.17 -2.85
N ASP A 15 -0.93 12.43 -3.19
CA ASP A 15 -1.97 12.85 -4.14
C ASP A 15 -1.82 12.21 -5.51
N ALA A 16 -0.59 11.96 -5.94
CA ALA A 16 -0.33 11.27 -7.21
C ALA A 16 -0.89 9.83 -7.21
N LEU A 17 -0.77 9.09 -6.10
CA LEU A 17 -1.34 7.74 -5.98
C LEU A 17 -2.88 7.80 -5.97
N ILE A 18 -3.45 8.72 -5.19
CA ILE A 18 -4.90 8.92 -5.16
C ILE A 18 -5.43 9.28 -6.54
N ALA A 19 -4.78 10.21 -7.24
CA ALA A 19 -5.16 10.61 -8.60
C ALA A 19 -5.07 9.42 -9.58
N ALA A 20 -3.99 8.64 -9.55
CA ALA A 20 -3.80 7.48 -10.42
C ALA A 20 -4.87 6.40 -10.21
N THR A 21 -5.31 6.20 -8.97
CA THR A 21 -6.36 5.20 -8.64
C THR A 21 -7.79 5.70 -8.92
N THR A 22 -7.96 6.94 -9.32
CA THR A 22 -9.26 7.53 -9.73
C THR A 22 -9.35 7.84 -11.21
N THR A 23 -8.38 7.41 -12.02
CA THR A 23 -8.39 7.56 -13.49
C THR A 23 -9.40 6.62 -14.15
N PRO A 24 -9.90 6.96 -15.36
CA PRO A 24 -10.72 6.05 -16.17
C PRO A 24 -10.04 4.71 -16.46
N GLU A 25 -8.71 4.72 -16.63
CA GLU A 25 -7.91 3.51 -16.85
C GLU A 25 -7.98 2.57 -15.64
N PHE A 26 -7.81 3.10 -14.42
CA PHE A 26 -7.91 2.32 -13.20
C PHE A 26 -9.33 1.83 -12.97
N ALA A 27 -10.35 2.65 -13.23
CA ALA A 27 -11.76 2.26 -13.18
C ALA A 27 -12.07 1.07 -14.13
N ASN A 28 -11.55 1.11 -15.36
CA ASN A 28 -11.66 -0.01 -16.30
C ASN A 28 -10.96 -1.27 -15.78
N ALA A 29 -9.81 -1.14 -15.12
CA ALA A 29 -9.11 -2.28 -14.52
C ALA A 29 -9.93 -2.89 -13.38
N LEU A 30 -10.54 -2.07 -12.50
CA LEU A 30 -11.45 -2.54 -11.45
C LEU A 30 -12.62 -3.34 -12.03
N GLU A 31 -13.28 -2.80 -13.06
CA GLU A 31 -14.43 -3.44 -13.71
C GLU A 31 -14.07 -4.77 -14.34
N LYS A 32 -12.98 -4.83 -15.13
CA LYS A 32 -12.49 -6.06 -15.76
C LYS A 32 -12.11 -7.15 -14.75
N LEU A 33 -11.65 -6.76 -13.58
CA LEU A 33 -11.27 -7.67 -12.50
C LEU A 33 -12.44 -8.01 -11.56
N GLY A 34 -13.63 -7.42 -11.79
CA GLY A 34 -14.83 -7.67 -11.00
C GLY A 34 -14.78 -7.07 -9.60
N PHE A 35 -14.16 -5.89 -9.45
CA PHE A 35 -14.23 -5.12 -8.21
C PHE A 35 -15.41 -4.13 -8.26
N ASP A 36 -16.17 -4.08 -7.18
CA ASP A 36 -17.38 -3.27 -7.06
C ASP A 36 -17.10 -1.93 -6.37
N GLU A 37 -16.13 -1.91 -5.46
CA GLU A 37 -15.85 -0.77 -4.58
C GLU A 37 -14.37 -0.40 -4.56
N LEU A 38 -14.12 0.91 -4.59
CA LEU A 38 -12.82 1.53 -4.32
C LEU A 38 -12.93 2.40 -3.07
N ARG A 39 -12.21 2.03 -2.02
CA ARG A 39 -12.14 2.77 -0.76
C ARG A 39 -10.78 3.44 -0.62
N LEU A 40 -10.76 4.75 -0.35
CA LEU A 40 -9.53 5.53 -0.31
C LEU A 40 -9.33 6.15 1.08
N GLN A 41 -8.12 6.03 1.63
CA GLN A 41 -7.64 6.85 2.73
C GLN A 41 -6.68 7.89 2.16
N VAL A 42 -7.07 9.17 2.22
CA VAL A 42 -6.35 10.27 1.59
C VAL A 42 -5.43 11.05 2.54
N GLY A 43 -5.50 10.76 3.83
CA GLY A 43 -4.68 11.44 4.83
C GLY A 43 -4.79 12.95 4.76
N ARG A 44 -3.65 13.63 4.60
CA ARG A 44 -3.56 15.09 4.46
C ARG A 44 -3.72 15.56 3.02
N GLY A 45 -3.86 14.64 2.07
CA GLY A 45 -3.94 14.95 0.65
C GLY A 45 -5.26 15.60 0.21
N ALA A 46 -5.36 15.88 -1.08
CA ALA A 46 -6.55 16.42 -1.69
C ALA A 46 -7.71 15.40 -1.69
N ALA A 47 -8.92 15.90 -1.55
CA ALA A 47 -10.12 15.07 -1.66
C ALA A 47 -10.35 14.68 -3.13
N PRO A 48 -10.46 13.38 -3.46
CA PRO A 48 -10.77 12.95 -4.82
C PRO A 48 -12.25 13.18 -5.16
N ALA A 49 -12.56 13.19 -6.45
CA ALA A 49 -13.93 13.08 -6.90
C ALA A 49 -14.53 11.72 -6.50
N VAL A 50 -15.78 11.72 -6.08
CA VAL A 50 -16.51 10.51 -5.70
C VAL A 50 -17.56 10.15 -6.74
N ASN A 51 -17.88 8.87 -6.82
CA ASN A 51 -19.01 8.32 -7.55
C ASN A 51 -19.58 7.14 -6.75
N ASP A 52 -20.56 6.44 -7.29
CA ASP A 52 -21.23 5.34 -6.59
C ASP A 52 -20.30 4.19 -6.19
N ARG A 53 -19.13 4.05 -6.83
CA ARG A 53 -18.12 3.01 -6.53
C ARG A 53 -16.95 3.52 -5.72
N VAL A 54 -16.73 4.83 -5.63
CA VAL A 54 -15.57 5.46 -4.98
C VAL A 54 -15.99 6.17 -3.72
N SER A 55 -15.42 5.77 -2.60
CA SER A 55 -15.61 6.44 -1.32
C SER A 55 -14.25 6.69 -0.64
N TRP A 56 -14.17 7.71 0.20
CA TRP A 56 -12.92 8.07 0.85
C TRP A 56 -13.11 8.61 2.26
N PHE A 57 -12.02 8.61 3.01
CA PHE A 57 -11.91 9.26 4.31
C PHE A 57 -10.48 9.78 4.51
N ARG A 58 -10.27 10.67 5.50
CA ARG A 58 -8.95 11.21 5.81
C ARG A 58 -8.22 10.36 6.83
N PHE A 59 -8.78 10.27 8.01
CA PHE A 59 -8.19 9.60 9.15
C PHE A 59 -9.22 8.71 9.84
N ALA A 60 -8.74 7.63 10.41
CA ALA A 60 -9.49 6.77 11.30
C ALA A 60 -8.57 6.36 12.47
N PRO A 61 -9.11 6.02 13.64
CA PRO A 61 -8.32 5.52 14.75
C PRO A 61 -7.53 4.25 14.40
N THR A 62 -8.08 3.43 13.52
CA THR A 62 -7.44 2.26 12.92
C THR A 62 -7.99 2.05 11.51
N ILE A 63 -7.18 1.48 10.63
CA ILE A 63 -7.57 1.08 9.27
C ILE A 63 -7.73 -0.43 9.14
N THR A 64 -7.61 -1.16 10.23
CA THR A 64 -7.66 -2.63 10.27
C THR A 64 -8.95 -3.17 9.67
N GLU A 65 -10.10 -2.58 9.98
CA GLU A 65 -11.39 -3.04 9.44
C GLU A 65 -11.52 -2.76 7.93
N GLU A 66 -11.01 -1.63 7.46
CA GLU A 66 -10.96 -1.33 6.01
C GLU A 66 -10.05 -2.34 5.28
N MET A 67 -8.88 -2.67 5.86
CA MET A 67 -8.00 -3.69 5.32
C MET A 67 -8.64 -5.07 5.34
N ARG A 68 -9.34 -5.44 6.43
CA ARG A 68 -10.05 -6.73 6.51
C ARG A 68 -11.13 -6.88 5.45
N ALA A 69 -11.89 -5.81 5.23
CA ALA A 69 -12.96 -5.80 4.23
C ALA A 69 -12.46 -5.80 2.79
N ALA A 70 -11.19 -5.46 2.55
CA ALA A 70 -10.61 -5.40 1.22
C ALA A 70 -10.15 -6.79 0.73
N ASP A 71 -10.28 -7.05 -0.57
CA ASP A 71 -9.66 -8.18 -1.26
C ASP A 71 -8.22 -7.85 -1.70
N VAL A 72 -7.97 -6.59 -2.04
CA VAL A 72 -6.66 -6.05 -2.40
C VAL A 72 -6.43 -4.76 -1.65
N VAL A 73 -5.22 -4.59 -1.11
CA VAL A 73 -4.74 -3.36 -0.51
C VAL A 73 -3.67 -2.75 -1.42
N ILE A 74 -3.78 -1.46 -1.68
CA ILE A 74 -2.74 -0.65 -2.33
C ILE A 74 -2.24 0.33 -1.28
N SER A 75 -0.98 0.23 -0.92
CA SER A 75 -0.39 1.06 0.14
C SER A 75 0.77 1.88 -0.40
N HIS A 76 0.90 3.13 0.08
CA HIS A 76 2.18 3.80 0.03
C HIS A 76 3.23 2.95 0.78
N ALA A 77 4.51 3.18 0.54
CA ALA A 77 5.59 2.36 1.12
C ALA A 77 5.80 2.57 2.63
N GLY A 78 4.73 2.87 3.39
CA GLY A 78 4.77 3.00 4.85
C GLY A 78 4.83 1.64 5.53
N ALA A 79 5.88 1.40 6.30
CA ALA A 79 6.16 0.10 6.94
C ALA A 79 5.00 -0.43 7.79
N GLY A 80 4.32 0.44 8.55
CA GLY A 80 3.19 0.05 9.40
C GLY A 80 2.02 -0.52 8.59
N SER A 81 1.61 0.16 7.52
CA SER A 81 0.51 -0.29 6.67
C SER A 81 0.87 -1.56 5.88
N ILE A 82 2.13 -1.67 5.44
CA ILE A 82 2.62 -2.89 4.78
C ILE A 82 2.53 -4.09 5.73
N LEU A 83 3.07 -3.94 6.94
CA LEU A 83 3.10 -5.03 7.92
C LEU A 83 1.69 -5.48 8.31
N GLU A 84 0.79 -4.52 8.57
CA GLU A 84 -0.60 -4.80 8.93
C GLU A 84 -1.33 -5.56 7.80
N ALA A 85 -1.16 -5.13 6.54
CA ALA A 85 -1.76 -5.82 5.40
C ALA A 85 -1.23 -7.25 5.23
N LEU A 86 0.07 -7.46 5.42
CA LEU A 86 0.71 -8.79 5.35
C LEU A 86 0.24 -9.70 6.48
N GLU A 87 0.14 -9.20 7.72
CA GLU A 87 -0.36 -9.97 8.87
C GLU A 87 -1.83 -10.39 8.67
N LEU A 88 -2.62 -9.58 7.98
CA LEU A 88 -3.99 -9.89 7.60
C LEU A 88 -4.09 -10.81 6.37
N GLY A 89 -2.95 -11.22 5.79
CA GLY A 89 -2.92 -12.10 4.62
C GLY A 89 -3.49 -11.47 3.35
N LYS A 90 -3.43 -10.14 3.22
CA LYS A 90 -3.99 -9.43 2.08
C LYS A 90 -3.09 -9.48 0.86
N ARG A 91 -3.70 -9.49 -0.34
CA ARG A 91 -2.99 -9.17 -1.57
C ARG A 91 -2.58 -7.70 -1.52
N LEU A 92 -1.29 -7.43 -1.62
CA LEU A 92 -0.74 -6.11 -1.37
C LEU A 92 0.04 -5.60 -2.58
N VAL A 93 -0.33 -4.42 -3.05
CA VAL A 93 0.48 -3.58 -3.94
C VAL A 93 1.14 -2.48 -3.10
N VAL A 94 2.45 -2.37 -3.21
CA VAL A 94 3.22 -1.29 -2.57
C VAL A 94 3.60 -0.28 -3.64
N CYS A 95 3.01 0.91 -3.56
CA CYS A 95 3.27 1.98 -4.49
C CYS A 95 4.34 2.91 -3.90
N VAL A 96 5.48 2.94 -4.58
CA VAL A 96 6.65 3.67 -4.15
C VAL A 96 6.56 5.12 -4.63
N ASN A 97 6.77 6.09 -3.73
CA ASN A 97 6.82 7.51 -4.08
C ASN A 97 8.26 7.96 -4.30
N GLU A 98 8.73 7.92 -5.53
CA GLU A 98 10.11 8.28 -5.91
C GLU A 98 10.50 9.72 -5.56
N LYS A 99 9.52 10.62 -5.37
CA LYS A 99 9.76 12.05 -5.06
C LYS A 99 10.01 12.32 -3.57
N LEU A 100 9.62 11.42 -2.69
CA LEU A 100 9.67 11.60 -1.23
C LEU A 100 10.53 10.55 -0.52
N MET A 101 11.24 9.71 -1.28
CA MET A 101 11.85 8.52 -0.72
C MET A 101 13.25 8.76 -0.15
N ASP A 102 13.34 8.45 1.14
CA ASP A 102 14.55 7.85 1.69
C ASP A 102 14.68 6.42 1.09
N ASN A 103 15.87 6.00 0.64
CA ASN A 103 16.15 4.71 -0.01
C ASN A 103 15.58 3.49 0.74
N HIS A 104 15.34 3.60 2.04
CA HIS A 104 14.92 2.49 2.91
C HIS A 104 13.52 1.95 2.63
N GLN A 105 12.57 2.79 2.20
CA GLN A 105 11.23 2.33 1.85
C GLN A 105 11.24 1.50 0.55
N ALA A 106 12.09 1.89 -0.42
CA ALA A 106 12.28 1.13 -1.65
C ALA A 106 12.96 -0.21 -1.38
N GLU A 107 13.97 -0.24 -0.53
CA GLU A 107 14.68 -1.47 -0.15
C GLU A 107 13.76 -2.47 0.53
N LEU A 108 12.90 -1.99 1.46
CA LEU A 108 11.89 -2.83 2.10
C LEU A 108 10.91 -3.41 1.08
N ALA A 109 10.36 -2.56 0.21
CA ALA A 109 9.41 -2.99 -0.81
C ALA A 109 10.04 -4.02 -1.74
N ALA A 110 11.28 -3.78 -2.22
CA ALA A 110 12.02 -4.71 -3.07
C ALA A 110 12.32 -6.05 -2.39
N ALA A 111 12.70 -6.03 -1.11
CA ALA A 111 12.94 -7.24 -0.33
C ALA A 111 11.69 -8.10 -0.14
N LEU A 112 10.53 -7.46 0.04
CA LEU A 112 9.25 -8.16 0.17
C LEU A 112 8.77 -8.69 -1.19
N GLU A 113 8.98 -7.96 -2.28
CA GLU A 113 8.66 -8.42 -3.63
C GLU A 113 9.53 -9.63 -4.03
N ALA A 114 10.83 -9.58 -3.75
CA ALA A 114 11.75 -10.70 -4.00
C ALA A 114 11.33 -12.00 -3.29
N ARG A 115 10.62 -11.89 -2.17
CA ARG A 115 10.04 -13.02 -1.43
C ARG A 115 8.63 -13.40 -1.87
N GLY A 116 8.06 -12.68 -2.83
CA GLY A 116 6.71 -12.92 -3.34
C GLY A 116 5.58 -12.50 -2.42
N HIS A 117 5.84 -11.69 -1.39
CA HIS A 117 4.80 -11.23 -0.46
C HIS A 117 3.96 -10.10 -1.01
N VAL A 118 4.52 -9.25 -1.87
CA VAL A 118 3.90 -8.05 -2.41
C VAL A 118 4.17 -7.90 -3.90
N VAL A 119 3.44 -7.00 -4.54
CA VAL A 119 3.76 -6.46 -5.88
C VAL A 119 4.18 -5.01 -5.69
N VAL A 120 5.40 -4.66 -6.13
CA VAL A 120 5.87 -3.27 -6.12
C VAL A 120 5.46 -2.56 -7.41
N SER A 121 5.08 -1.31 -7.30
CA SER A 121 4.62 -0.48 -8.41
C SER A 121 5.08 0.96 -8.28
N THR A 122 5.18 1.62 -9.41
CA THR A 122 5.15 3.09 -9.50
C THR A 122 3.71 3.57 -9.52
N VAL A 123 3.52 4.89 -9.45
CA VAL A 123 2.19 5.52 -9.58
C VAL A 123 1.60 5.26 -10.96
N ASP A 124 2.43 5.34 -12.02
CA ASP A 124 1.99 5.22 -13.41
C ASP A 124 1.55 3.79 -13.74
N ASP A 125 2.12 2.79 -13.07
CA ASP A 125 1.86 1.37 -13.34
C ASP A 125 0.84 0.74 -12.37
N VAL A 126 0.18 1.52 -11.51
CA VAL A 126 -0.69 0.99 -10.45
C VAL A 126 -1.85 0.13 -10.96
N ALA A 127 -2.40 0.46 -12.14
CA ALA A 127 -3.46 -0.33 -12.77
C ALA A 127 -2.93 -1.71 -13.23
N VAL A 128 -1.72 -1.76 -13.78
CA VAL A 128 -1.05 -3.01 -14.17
C VAL A 128 -0.68 -3.83 -12.93
N ALA A 129 -0.21 -3.18 -11.88
CA ALA A 129 0.10 -3.84 -10.61
C ALA A 129 -1.13 -4.47 -9.96
N LEU A 130 -2.30 -3.82 -10.05
CA LEU A 130 -3.58 -4.40 -9.60
C LEU A 130 -3.88 -5.70 -10.36
N GLN A 131 -3.69 -5.74 -11.68
CA GLN A 131 -3.88 -6.95 -12.46
C GLN A 131 -2.90 -8.06 -12.04
N ARG A 132 -1.62 -7.70 -11.87
CA ARG A 132 -0.57 -8.63 -11.43
C ARG A 132 -0.88 -9.25 -10.08
N VAL A 133 -1.23 -8.45 -9.07
CA VAL A 133 -1.49 -8.94 -7.71
C VAL A 133 -2.73 -9.83 -7.63
N VAL A 134 -3.73 -9.59 -8.49
CA VAL A 134 -4.91 -10.46 -8.58
C VAL A 134 -4.59 -11.79 -9.25
N ALA A 135 -3.74 -11.78 -10.28
CA ALA A 135 -3.33 -12.98 -11.02
C ALA A 135 -2.32 -13.85 -10.22
N THR A 136 -1.60 -13.27 -9.26
CA THR A 136 -0.63 -13.99 -8.45
C THR A 136 -1.24 -14.45 -7.13
N ARG A 137 -0.71 -15.56 -6.59
CA ARG A 137 -0.97 -15.97 -5.21
C ARG A 137 0.22 -15.52 -4.37
N PRO A 138 0.05 -14.52 -3.48
CA PRO A 138 1.16 -14.07 -2.67
C PRO A 138 1.65 -15.19 -1.75
N ALA A 139 2.96 -15.24 -1.52
CA ALA A 139 3.54 -16.12 -0.52
C ALA A 139 3.02 -15.72 0.88
N PRO A 140 2.63 -16.68 1.74
CA PRO A 140 2.20 -16.39 3.09
C PRO A 140 3.30 -15.63 3.86
N TYR A 141 2.89 -14.60 4.57
CA TYR A 141 3.79 -13.90 5.50
C TYR A 141 3.75 -14.62 6.85
N GLU A 142 4.87 -15.24 7.25
CA GLU A 142 4.96 -15.91 8.54
C GLU A 142 5.44 -14.91 9.61
N ARG A 143 4.71 -14.84 10.71
CA ARG A 143 5.01 -13.95 11.86
C ARG A 143 6.42 -14.11 12.44
N GLY A 144 7.12 -15.21 12.12
CA GLY A 144 8.49 -15.48 12.54
C GLY A 144 9.57 -14.78 11.71
N ASP A 145 9.22 -14.29 10.52
CA ASP A 145 10.17 -13.67 9.57
C ASP A 145 10.38 -12.15 9.81
N ALA A 146 9.86 -11.64 10.92
CA ALA A 146 10.03 -10.25 11.33
C ALA A 146 11.46 -9.91 11.80
N ALA A 147 12.35 -10.90 11.98
CA ALA A 147 13.71 -10.67 12.41
C ALA A 147 14.54 -9.83 11.41
N PRO A 148 14.49 -10.05 10.09
CA PRO A 148 15.18 -9.20 9.13
C PRO A 148 14.58 -7.79 9.07
N PHE A 149 13.26 -7.67 9.25
CA PHE A 149 12.57 -6.37 9.26
C PHE A 149 12.90 -5.56 10.50
N ARG A 150 12.87 -6.20 11.69
CA ARG A 150 13.33 -5.57 12.95
C ARG A 150 14.78 -5.14 12.87
N ALA A 151 15.66 -5.96 12.31
CA ALA A 151 17.06 -5.61 12.13
C ALA A 151 17.25 -4.39 11.20
N LEU A 152 16.45 -4.26 10.13
CA LEU A 152 16.46 -3.10 9.25
C LEU A 152 15.98 -1.84 9.98
N VAL A 153 14.86 -1.93 10.72
CA VAL A 153 14.30 -0.80 11.48
C VAL A 153 15.22 -0.41 12.64
N ASP A 154 15.77 -1.37 13.37
CA ASP A 154 16.68 -1.11 14.50
C ASP A 154 17.98 -0.48 14.02
N ASN A 155 18.53 -0.93 12.89
CA ASN A 155 19.73 -0.35 12.28
C ASN A 155 19.50 1.10 11.84
N GLU A 156 18.32 1.40 11.31
CA GLU A 156 17.91 2.76 10.93
C GLU A 156 17.80 3.71 12.13
N ILE A 157 17.17 3.24 13.20
CA ILE A 157 17.03 4.01 14.45
C ILE A 157 18.40 4.30 15.08
N GLN A 158 19.33 3.32 15.04
CA GLN A 158 20.68 3.48 15.58
C GLN A 158 21.50 4.45 14.73
N THR A 159 21.42 4.39 13.41
CA THR A 159 22.13 5.26 12.49
C THR A 159 21.69 6.72 12.67
N ARG A 160 20.37 6.97 12.82
CA ARG A 160 19.85 8.33 13.10
C ARG A 160 20.26 8.86 14.47
N ARG A 161 20.38 8.01 15.49
CA ARG A 161 20.87 8.43 16.82
C ARG A 161 22.35 8.82 16.80
N GLN A 162 23.17 8.16 16.00
CA GLN A 162 24.59 8.51 15.85
C GLN A 162 24.81 9.82 15.09
N CYS A 163 23.96 10.17 14.10
CA CYS A 163 24.03 11.46 13.40
C CYS A 163 23.57 12.66 14.24
N LEU A 164 22.84 12.44 15.33
CA LEU A 164 22.34 13.51 16.21
C LEU A 164 23.31 13.85 17.36
N ILE A 165 24.43 13.12 17.48
CA ILE A 165 25.43 13.28 18.56
C ILE A 165 26.77 13.86 17.99
N CYS A 166 26.87 14.07 16.69
CA CYS A 166 27.91 14.87 16.04
C CYS A 166 27.32 16.21 15.63
#